data_49ee819ff66a0f8c543397ba485d8916
#
_entry.id   49ee819ff66a0f8c543397ba485d8916
#
_cell.length_a   1.000
_cell.length_b   1.000
_cell.length_c   1.000
_cell.angle_alpha   90.00
_cell.angle_beta   90.00
_cell.angle_gamma   90.00
#
_symmetry.space_group_name_H-M   'P 1'
#
loop_
_entity.id
_entity.type
_entity.pdbx_description
1 polymer ?
#
loop_
_entity_poly.entity_id
_entity_poly.type
_entity_poly.pdbx_seq_one_letter_code
_entity_poly.pdbx_strand_id
1 'polypeptide(L)'
;MRLGLILQVLKGRPIILIIDETGDKKKGNKTDYVKRQYIGNLGKTENGVVVVTAYGVFCGMTFPLLFEVYKPKEKLKPEDKYQTKPEIAAMLMRRLESMGFNFNLVLADSLYGESGINFISVLDELSLSYVVAIRSNHYVELLPKQHIQYLRWHKFKRVFSDLTSENRFIREIIPGKRGELRYWQITTDSLALPDNSTWYVMSKYPDITPREVGNFYGLRTWVEYGLKQSKNELGWADYHFTRYQDIERWWEIECKCLLDG
;
A
#
# COMPACT_ATOMS: atom_id res chain seq x y z
N MET A 1 -7.08 15.10 16.64
CA MET A 1 -5.98 16.05 16.96
C MET A 1 -4.76 15.83 16.05
N ARG A 2 -4.17 14.64 15.95
CA ARG A 2 -2.98 14.31 15.13
C ARG A 2 -3.12 14.70 13.64
N LEU A 3 -4.17 14.24 12.97
CA LEU A 3 -4.41 14.55 11.54
C LEU A 3 -4.58 16.04 11.27
N GLY A 4 -5.19 16.80 12.20
CA GLY A 4 -5.32 18.25 12.09
C GLY A 4 -3.97 18.98 12.11
N LEU A 5 -3.02 18.52 12.94
CA LEU A 5 -1.65 19.05 12.95
C LEU A 5 -0.92 18.77 11.63
N ILE A 6 -1.07 17.55 11.10
CA ILE A 6 -0.49 17.19 9.79
C ILE A 6 -1.04 18.11 8.70
N LEU A 7 -2.36 18.32 8.64
CA LEU A 7 -2.98 19.22 7.67
C LEU A 7 -2.48 20.67 7.79
N GLN A 8 -2.28 21.16 9.01
CA GLN A 8 -1.70 22.50 9.24
C GLN A 8 -0.27 22.61 8.70
N VAL A 9 0.55 21.56 8.86
CA VAL A 9 1.93 21.51 8.31
C VAL A 9 1.91 21.40 6.79
N LEU A 10 1.04 20.57 6.22
CA LEU A 10 0.93 20.37 4.77
C LEU A 10 0.41 21.62 4.05
N LYS A 11 -0.47 22.43 4.66
CA LYS A 11 -1.05 23.66 4.07
C LYS A 11 -1.63 23.42 2.67
N GLY A 12 -2.37 22.32 2.49
CA GLY A 12 -2.99 21.94 1.22
C GLY A 12 -2.03 21.37 0.16
N ARG A 13 -0.73 21.23 0.48
CA ARG A 13 0.24 20.60 -0.44
C ARG A 13 -0.09 19.12 -0.63
N PRO A 14 0.00 18.62 -1.87
CA PRO A 14 -0.29 17.22 -2.15
C PRO A 14 0.79 16.30 -1.59
N ILE A 15 0.37 15.11 -1.18
CA ILE A 15 1.24 14.05 -0.68
C ILE A 15 1.07 12.78 -1.53
N ILE A 16 2.02 11.87 -1.44
CA ILE A 16 1.86 10.51 -1.95
C ILE A 16 1.19 9.69 -0.84
N LEU A 17 0.10 9.01 -1.17
CA LEU A 17 -0.59 8.10 -0.28
C LEU A 17 -0.11 6.67 -0.54
N ILE A 18 0.26 5.95 0.50
CA ILE A 18 0.61 4.52 0.42
C ILE A 18 -0.40 3.73 1.23
N ILE A 19 -1.04 2.76 0.58
CA ILE A 19 -1.92 1.78 1.20
C ILE A 19 -1.16 0.47 1.32
N ASP A 20 -1.10 -0.05 2.53
CA ASP A 20 -0.46 -1.33 2.81
C ASP A 20 -1.17 -2.01 4.00
N GLU A 21 -0.80 -3.25 4.28
CA GLU A 21 -1.30 -3.97 5.44
C GLU A 21 -0.18 -4.43 6.36
N THR A 22 -0.49 -4.49 7.63
CA THR A 22 0.41 -5.09 8.61
C THR A 22 -0.36 -6.04 9.50
N GLY A 23 0.32 -7.09 9.99
CA GLY A 23 -0.27 -8.03 10.92
C GLY A 23 0.49 -8.08 12.23
N ASP A 24 -0.26 -8.35 13.28
CA ASP A 24 0.25 -8.56 14.62
C ASP A 24 -0.09 -9.99 15.08
N LYS A 25 0.96 -10.82 15.28
CA LYS A 25 0.80 -12.21 15.71
C LYS A 25 0.31 -12.29 17.15
N LYS A 26 -0.69 -13.14 17.41
CA LYS A 26 -1.23 -13.41 18.74
C LYS A 26 -1.12 -14.89 19.09
N LYS A 27 -0.73 -15.17 20.33
CA LYS A 27 -0.64 -16.56 20.83
C LYS A 27 -1.99 -17.19 21.14
N GLY A 28 -2.99 -16.37 21.52
CA GLY A 28 -4.32 -16.82 21.93
C GLY A 28 -5.42 -16.36 20.99
N ASN A 29 -6.68 -16.77 21.29
CA ASN A 29 -7.88 -16.47 20.50
C ASN A 29 -8.82 -15.46 21.19
N LYS A 30 -8.41 -14.88 22.33
CA LYS A 30 -9.25 -13.97 23.14
C LYS A 30 -9.28 -12.55 22.65
N THR A 31 -8.28 -12.14 21.85
CA THR A 31 -8.22 -10.80 21.29
C THR A 31 -9.28 -10.64 20.21
N ASP A 32 -9.98 -9.52 20.20
CA ASP A 32 -10.98 -9.19 19.18
C ASP A 32 -10.38 -9.33 17.79
N TYR A 33 -11.15 -9.89 16.85
CA TYR A 33 -10.83 -10.10 15.44
C TYR A 33 -9.59 -10.97 15.15
N VAL A 34 -9.04 -11.64 16.17
CA VAL A 34 -7.96 -12.61 15.96
C VAL A 34 -8.49 -13.82 15.17
N LYS A 35 -7.76 -14.14 14.10
CA LYS A 35 -8.00 -15.34 13.27
C LYS A 35 -6.68 -15.87 12.73
N ARG A 36 -6.66 -17.17 12.38
CA ARG A 36 -5.58 -17.75 11.59
C ARG A 36 -5.69 -17.25 10.15
N GLN A 37 -4.76 -16.41 9.74
CA GLN A 37 -4.75 -15.75 8.44
C GLN A 37 -3.33 -15.47 7.98
N TYR A 38 -3.15 -15.18 6.69
CA TYR A 38 -1.85 -14.79 6.17
C TYR A 38 -1.44 -13.43 6.75
N ILE A 39 -0.24 -13.38 7.31
CA ILE A 39 0.35 -12.18 7.89
C ILE A 39 1.55 -11.79 7.02
N GLY A 40 1.41 -10.74 6.21
CA GLY A 40 2.36 -10.35 5.17
C GLY A 40 3.78 -10.16 5.69
N ASN A 41 3.96 -9.44 6.79
CA ASN A 41 5.28 -9.21 7.39
C ASN A 41 5.95 -10.46 7.99
N LEU A 42 5.21 -11.57 8.16
CA LEU A 42 5.76 -12.87 8.58
C LEU A 42 5.92 -13.84 7.41
N GLY A 43 5.37 -13.53 6.24
CA GLY A 43 5.38 -14.38 5.06
C GLY A 43 4.66 -15.72 5.22
N LYS A 44 3.77 -15.86 6.21
CA LYS A 44 3.09 -17.13 6.52
C LYS A 44 1.73 -16.93 7.18
N THR A 45 0.95 -18.03 7.20
CA THR A 45 -0.34 -18.08 7.89
C THR A 45 -0.13 -18.33 9.38
N GLU A 46 -0.54 -17.36 10.19
CA GLU A 46 -0.44 -17.38 11.65
C GLU A 46 -1.71 -16.84 12.29
N ASN A 47 -1.87 -17.09 13.60
CA ASN A 47 -2.94 -16.49 14.37
C ASN A 47 -2.60 -15.03 14.70
N GLY A 48 -3.47 -14.10 14.31
CA GLY A 48 -3.19 -12.68 14.53
C GLY A 48 -4.30 -11.75 14.06
N VAL A 49 -4.06 -10.46 14.27
CA VAL A 49 -4.89 -9.34 13.81
C VAL A 49 -4.21 -8.71 12.61
N VAL A 50 -4.96 -8.39 11.57
CA VAL A 50 -4.45 -7.68 10.38
C VAL A 50 -5.08 -6.30 10.31
N VAL A 51 -4.28 -5.31 9.97
CA VAL A 51 -4.65 -3.90 9.92
C VAL A 51 -4.32 -3.36 8.53
N VAL A 52 -5.27 -2.71 7.90
CA VAL A 52 -5.05 -1.91 6.69
C VAL A 52 -4.60 -0.53 7.12
N THR A 53 -3.52 -0.04 6.55
CA THR A 53 -2.88 1.22 6.92
C THR A 53 -2.80 2.17 5.74
N ALA A 54 -2.93 3.46 6.01
CA ALA A 54 -2.73 4.55 5.09
C ALA A 54 -1.59 5.45 5.60
N TYR A 55 -0.53 5.59 4.82
CA TYR A 55 0.64 6.41 5.12
C TYR A 55 0.79 7.54 4.11
N GLY A 56 1.19 8.70 4.59
CA GLY A 56 1.60 9.82 3.75
C GLY A 56 3.11 9.81 3.52
N VAL A 57 3.54 10.24 2.31
CA VAL A 57 4.94 10.57 2.03
C VAL A 57 4.99 12.02 1.56
N PHE A 58 5.82 12.81 2.22
CA PHE A 58 6.03 14.22 1.90
C PHE A 58 7.47 14.62 2.21
N CYS A 59 8.15 15.24 1.24
CA CYS A 59 9.54 15.71 1.40
C CYS A 59 10.51 14.64 1.93
N GLY A 60 10.35 13.38 1.49
CA GLY A 60 11.22 12.27 1.91
C GLY A 60 10.90 11.67 3.29
N MET A 61 9.86 12.15 3.96
CA MET A 61 9.38 11.60 5.23
C MET A 61 8.13 10.76 5.02
N THR A 62 8.01 9.67 5.77
CA THR A 62 6.81 8.85 5.84
C THR A 62 6.13 9.05 7.19
N PHE A 63 4.81 9.15 7.19
CA PHE A 63 4.04 9.32 8.41
C PHE A 63 2.68 8.60 8.34
N PRO A 64 2.22 8.02 9.47
CA PRO A 64 0.94 7.33 9.51
C PRO A 64 -0.22 8.32 9.46
N LEU A 65 -1.22 8.02 8.62
CA LEU A 65 -2.45 8.81 8.52
C LEU A 65 -3.60 8.11 9.21
N LEU A 66 -4.06 7.00 8.68
CA LEU A 66 -5.17 6.21 9.22
C LEU A 66 -4.82 4.74 9.21
N PHE A 67 -5.51 4.00 10.04
CA PHE A 67 -5.52 2.54 10.04
C PHE A 67 -6.92 2.02 10.37
N GLU A 68 -7.24 0.79 9.94
CA GLU A 68 -8.47 0.11 10.27
C GLU A 68 -8.22 -1.40 10.36
N VAL A 69 -8.78 -2.04 11.37
CA VAL A 69 -8.64 -3.48 11.55
C VAL A 69 -9.49 -4.24 10.53
N TYR A 70 -8.90 -5.26 9.93
CA TYR A 70 -9.67 -6.22 9.16
C TYR A 70 -10.44 -7.15 10.10
N LYS A 71 -11.77 -7.16 9.99
CA LYS A 71 -12.68 -7.96 10.81
C LYS A 71 -13.08 -9.22 10.04
N PRO A 72 -12.54 -10.40 10.38
CA PRO A 72 -12.95 -11.65 9.73
C PRO A 72 -14.43 -11.93 9.89
N LYS A 73 -15.11 -12.49 8.87
CA LYS A 73 -16.56 -12.76 8.89
C LYS A 73 -17.02 -13.51 10.12
N GLU A 74 -16.23 -14.49 10.57
CA GLU A 74 -16.56 -15.37 11.70
C GLU A 74 -16.30 -14.72 13.07
N LYS A 75 -15.77 -13.50 13.08
CA LYS A 75 -15.42 -12.75 14.29
C LYS A 75 -16.16 -11.43 14.40
N LEU A 76 -17.12 -11.17 13.51
CA LEU A 76 -17.93 -9.96 13.54
C LEU A 76 -18.78 -9.92 14.80
N LYS A 77 -18.84 -8.77 15.45
CA LYS A 77 -19.78 -8.44 16.51
C LYS A 77 -21.11 -7.99 15.89
N PRO A 78 -22.20 -7.93 16.65
CA PRO A 78 -23.52 -7.52 16.13
C PRO A 78 -23.53 -6.15 15.43
N GLU A 79 -22.70 -5.23 15.89
CA GLU A 79 -22.56 -3.87 15.37
C GLU A 79 -21.61 -3.78 14.19
N ASP A 80 -20.83 -4.82 13.89
CA ASP A 80 -19.82 -4.78 12.84
C ASP A 80 -20.43 -4.99 11.45
N LYS A 81 -19.94 -4.22 10.49
CA LYS A 81 -20.15 -4.45 9.06
C LYS A 81 -18.93 -5.15 8.47
N TYR A 82 -19.16 -6.25 7.76
CA TYR A 82 -18.07 -6.90 7.03
C TYR A 82 -17.56 -6.02 5.89
N GLN A 83 -16.24 -5.88 5.82
CA GLN A 83 -15.54 -5.24 4.69
C GLN A 83 -14.31 -6.08 4.33
N THR A 84 -14.05 -6.20 3.04
CA THR A 84 -12.79 -6.73 2.53
C THR A 84 -11.66 -5.71 2.74
N LYS A 85 -10.41 -6.13 2.73
CA LYS A 85 -9.26 -5.21 2.86
C LYS A 85 -9.26 -4.10 1.78
N PRO A 86 -9.55 -4.38 0.48
CA PRO A 86 -9.71 -3.32 -0.51
C PRO A 86 -10.85 -2.34 -0.21
N GLU A 87 -11.99 -2.78 0.32
CA GLU A 87 -13.07 -1.88 0.74
C GLU A 87 -12.67 -1.03 1.94
N ILE A 88 -11.91 -1.58 2.88
CA ILE A 88 -11.34 -0.81 4.00
C ILE A 88 -10.38 0.26 3.45
N ALA A 89 -9.48 -0.09 2.53
CA ALA A 89 -8.57 0.86 1.90
C ALA A 89 -9.32 2.01 1.19
N ALA A 90 -10.36 1.68 0.43
CA ALA A 90 -11.22 2.65 -0.22
C ALA A 90 -11.92 3.58 0.79
N MET A 91 -12.42 3.04 1.88
CA MET A 91 -13.02 3.82 2.97
C MET A 91 -12.00 4.76 3.62
N LEU A 92 -10.76 4.30 3.87
CA LEU A 92 -9.70 5.15 4.42
C LEU A 92 -9.34 6.31 3.48
N MET A 93 -9.25 6.05 2.17
CA MET A 93 -8.97 7.10 1.16
C MET A 93 -10.07 8.17 1.15
N ARG A 94 -11.34 7.77 1.06
CA ARG A 94 -12.48 8.71 1.07
C ARG A 94 -12.52 9.53 2.36
N ARG A 95 -12.23 8.90 3.50
CA ARG A 95 -12.18 9.57 4.80
C ARG A 95 -11.07 10.61 4.84
N LEU A 96 -9.87 10.31 4.35
CA LEU A 96 -8.76 11.26 4.28
C LEU A 96 -9.08 12.43 3.35
N GLU A 97 -9.65 12.16 2.17
CA GLU A 97 -10.08 13.20 1.23
C GLU A 97 -11.12 14.12 1.87
N SER A 98 -12.14 13.57 2.54
CA SER A 98 -13.18 14.35 3.23
C SER A 98 -12.62 15.21 4.38
N MET A 99 -11.48 14.85 4.94
CA MET A 99 -10.75 15.65 5.93
C MET A 99 -9.91 16.78 5.32
N GLY A 100 -9.77 16.82 3.98
CA GLY A 100 -9.01 17.84 3.26
C GLY A 100 -7.57 17.46 2.92
N PHE A 101 -7.21 16.17 3.02
CA PHE A 101 -5.94 15.71 2.46
C PHE A 101 -5.99 15.71 0.94
N ASN A 102 -4.91 16.16 0.33
CA ASN A 102 -4.73 16.19 -1.12
C ASN A 102 -3.66 15.17 -1.53
N PHE A 103 -3.99 14.31 -2.51
CA PHE A 103 -3.09 13.27 -2.99
C PHE A 103 -2.74 13.51 -4.46
N ASN A 104 -1.46 13.50 -4.78
CA ASN A 104 -0.99 13.52 -6.17
C ASN A 104 -0.73 12.11 -6.72
N LEU A 105 -0.62 11.11 -5.84
CA LEU A 105 -0.33 9.74 -6.23
C LEU A 105 -0.76 8.77 -5.13
N VAL A 106 -1.32 7.62 -5.52
CA VAL A 106 -1.61 6.49 -4.63
C VAL A 106 -0.75 5.29 -5.01
N LEU A 107 -0.11 4.68 -4.02
CA LEU A 107 0.70 3.46 -4.16
C LEU A 107 0.06 2.33 -3.36
N ALA A 108 0.01 1.13 -3.94
CA ALA A 108 -0.48 -0.06 -3.25
C ALA A 108 0.12 -1.34 -3.81
N ASP A 109 -0.01 -2.43 -3.07
CA ASP A 109 0.44 -3.75 -3.52
C ASP A 109 -0.59 -4.46 -4.41
N SER A 110 -0.29 -5.70 -4.78
CA SER A 110 -1.14 -6.49 -5.68
C SER A 110 -2.48 -6.94 -5.07
N LEU A 111 -2.62 -6.93 -3.75
CA LEU A 111 -3.91 -7.20 -3.10
C LEU A 111 -4.94 -6.14 -3.51
N TYR A 112 -4.50 -4.91 -3.59
CA TYR A 112 -5.32 -3.76 -3.95
C TYR A 112 -5.35 -3.55 -5.47
N GLY A 113 -4.22 -3.69 -6.16
CA GLY A 113 -4.14 -3.52 -7.61
C GLY A 113 -4.97 -4.51 -8.41
N GLU A 114 -5.20 -5.72 -7.87
CA GLU A 114 -6.11 -6.72 -8.47
C GLU A 114 -7.59 -6.49 -8.12
N SER A 115 -7.89 -5.54 -7.25
CA SER A 115 -9.27 -5.26 -6.83
C SER A 115 -9.91 -4.16 -7.68
N GLY A 116 -10.34 -4.52 -8.90
CA GLY A 116 -10.92 -3.59 -9.87
C GLY A 116 -12.10 -2.79 -9.29
N ILE A 117 -13.13 -3.50 -8.78
CA ILE A 117 -14.37 -2.87 -8.32
C ILE A 117 -14.21 -2.12 -6.99
N ASN A 118 -13.51 -2.71 -6.02
CA ASN A 118 -13.50 -2.19 -4.66
C ASN A 118 -12.36 -1.21 -4.37
N PHE A 119 -11.36 -1.12 -5.27
CA PHE A 119 -10.22 -0.24 -5.07
C PHE A 119 -9.90 0.61 -6.30
N ILE A 120 -9.62 0.00 -7.47
CA ILE A 120 -9.23 0.76 -8.67
C ILE A 120 -10.35 1.69 -9.14
N SER A 121 -11.61 1.22 -9.14
CA SER A 121 -12.75 2.08 -9.50
C SER A 121 -12.91 3.28 -8.57
N VAL A 122 -12.53 3.13 -7.30
CA VAL A 122 -12.56 4.23 -6.32
C VAL A 122 -11.45 5.25 -6.61
N LEU A 123 -10.26 4.81 -7.00
CA LEU A 123 -9.20 5.71 -7.47
C LEU A 123 -9.64 6.51 -8.70
N ASP A 124 -10.32 5.85 -9.64
CA ASP A 124 -10.85 6.50 -10.84
C ASP A 124 -11.97 7.49 -10.50
N GLU A 125 -12.91 7.11 -9.63
CA GLU A 125 -13.99 7.98 -9.14
C GLU A 125 -13.45 9.26 -8.47
N LEU A 126 -12.41 9.12 -7.64
CA LEU A 126 -11.74 10.22 -6.98
C LEU A 126 -10.73 10.96 -7.88
N SER A 127 -10.62 10.56 -9.16
CA SER A 127 -9.67 11.12 -10.13
C SER A 127 -8.22 11.10 -9.63
N LEU A 128 -7.84 10.09 -8.86
CA LEU A 128 -6.50 9.95 -8.30
C LEU A 128 -5.57 9.22 -9.27
N SER A 129 -4.37 9.74 -9.46
CA SER A 129 -3.29 9.01 -10.12
C SER A 129 -2.76 7.89 -9.23
N TYR A 130 -2.34 6.79 -9.84
CA TYR A 130 -1.83 5.66 -9.07
C TYR A 130 -0.72 4.87 -9.77
N VAL A 131 0.08 4.19 -8.95
CA VAL A 131 1.06 3.18 -9.34
C VAL A 131 0.89 2.00 -8.38
N VAL A 132 0.33 0.91 -8.85
CA VAL A 132 -0.04 -0.26 -8.03
C VAL A 132 0.57 -1.54 -8.59
N ALA A 133 0.98 -2.46 -7.71
CA ALA A 133 1.39 -3.77 -8.17
C ALA A 133 0.19 -4.58 -8.68
N ILE A 134 0.48 -5.45 -9.63
CA ILE A 134 -0.42 -6.48 -10.13
C ILE A 134 0.30 -7.83 -10.14
N ARG A 135 -0.43 -8.91 -10.27
CA ARG A 135 0.14 -10.25 -10.38
C ARG A 135 0.72 -10.49 -11.78
N SER A 136 1.65 -11.41 -11.89
CA SER A 136 2.25 -11.82 -13.19
C SER A 136 1.22 -12.39 -14.17
N ASN A 137 0.12 -12.93 -13.68
CA ASN A 137 -1.00 -13.48 -14.44
C ASN A 137 -2.22 -12.52 -14.50
N HIS A 138 -2.00 -11.22 -14.29
CA HIS A 138 -3.04 -10.21 -14.41
C HIS A 138 -3.72 -10.30 -15.78
N TYR A 139 -5.05 -10.35 -15.79
CA TYR A 139 -5.82 -10.47 -17.02
C TYR A 139 -5.96 -9.11 -17.71
N VAL A 140 -5.61 -9.07 -18.98
CA VAL A 140 -5.84 -7.93 -19.86
C VAL A 140 -6.56 -8.43 -21.10
N GLU A 141 -7.72 -7.86 -21.40
CA GLU A 141 -8.47 -8.19 -22.61
C GLU A 141 -7.78 -7.60 -23.83
N LEU A 142 -7.48 -8.46 -24.81
CA LEU A 142 -6.94 -8.06 -26.10
C LEU A 142 -8.00 -8.17 -27.19
N LEU A 143 -8.16 -7.15 -28.01
CA LEU A 143 -8.99 -7.22 -29.18
C LEU A 143 -8.38 -8.13 -30.25
N PRO A 144 -9.17 -8.67 -31.22
CA PRO A 144 -8.64 -9.48 -32.31
C PRO A 144 -7.47 -8.78 -33.04
N LYS A 145 -6.39 -9.52 -33.30
CA LYS A 145 -5.16 -9.07 -33.93
C LYS A 145 -4.26 -8.15 -33.05
N GLN A 146 -4.64 -7.89 -31.80
CA GLN A 146 -3.75 -7.23 -30.86
C GLN A 146 -2.82 -8.28 -30.22
N HIS A 147 -1.62 -7.85 -29.84
CA HIS A 147 -0.62 -8.67 -29.15
C HIS A 147 0.12 -7.85 -28.10
N ILE A 148 0.70 -8.53 -27.14
CA ILE A 148 1.52 -7.91 -26.09
C ILE A 148 2.87 -7.54 -26.67
N GLN A 149 3.28 -6.29 -26.48
CA GLN A 149 4.58 -5.75 -26.86
C GLN A 149 5.38 -5.42 -25.62
N TYR A 150 6.64 -5.84 -25.58
CA TYR A 150 7.59 -5.48 -24.55
C TYR A 150 8.56 -4.45 -25.10
N LEU A 151 8.61 -3.26 -24.47
CA LEU A 151 9.55 -2.23 -24.86
C LEU A 151 10.95 -2.53 -24.31
N ARG A 152 11.93 -1.73 -24.70
CA ARG A 152 13.31 -1.85 -24.23
C ARG A 152 13.41 -1.65 -22.72
N TRP A 153 14.39 -2.30 -22.09
CA TRP A 153 14.75 -2.10 -20.72
C TRP A 153 15.41 -0.74 -20.47
N HIS A 154 14.99 -0.07 -19.40
CA HIS A 154 15.62 1.12 -18.87
C HIS A 154 16.22 0.80 -17.50
N LYS A 155 17.51 1.08 -17.33
CA LYS A 155 18.17 0.95 -16.02
C LYS A 155 17.85 2.17 -15.17
N PHE A 156 17.49 1.96 -13.91
CA PHE A 156 17.31 3.04 -12.95
C PHE A 156 17.87 2.65 -11.59
N LYS A 157 18.07 3.64 -10.72
CA LYS A 157 18.55 3.48 -9.37
C LYS A 157 17.38 3.65 -8.42
N ARG A 158 17.02 2.59 -7.71
CA ARG A 158 16.03 2.63 -6.64
C ARG A 158 16.72 3.05 -5.36
N VAL A 159 16.15 4.04 -4.66
CA VAL A 159 16.67 4.54 -3.38
C VAL A 159 15.77 4.03 -2.25
N PHE A 160 16.36 3.52 -1.18
CA PHE A 160 15.69 3.08 0.03
C PHE A 160 15.59 4.22 1.06
N SER A 161 14.79 4.01 2.11
CA SER A 161 14.60 5.00 3.19
C SER A 161 15.88 5.31 3.98
N ASP A 162 16.84 4.36 4.04
CA ASP A 162 18.16 4.53 4.62
C ASP A 162 19.20 5.17 3.69
N LEU A 163 18.75 5.72 2.54
CA LEU A 163 19.56 6.31 1.48
C LEU A 163 20.48 5.34 0.74
N THR A 164 20.47 4.06 1.07
CA THR A 164 21.11 3.04 0.24
C THR A 164 20.38 2.88 -1.09
N SER A 165 21.01 2.26 -2.06
CA SER A 165 20.39 2.14 -3.38
C SER A 165 20.78 0.86 -4.09
N GLU A 166 19.89 0.38 -4.95
CA GLU A 166 20.12 -0.75 -5.85
C GLU A 166 19.85 -0.38 -7.31
N ASN A 167 20.53 -1.06 -8.23
CA ASN A 167 20.20 -0.94 -9.66
C ASN A 167 19.07 -1.89 -10.00
N ARG A 168 18.08 -1.39 -10.74
CA ARG A 168 16.97 -2.17 -11.29
C ARG A 168 16.75 -1.83 -12.75
N PHE A 169 15.97 -2.70 -13.41
CA PHE A 169 15.54 -2.52 -14.79
C PHE A 169 14.02 -2.41 -14.81
N ILE A 170 13.51 -1.55 -15.68
CA ILE A 170 12.09 -1.38 -15.93
C ILE A 170 11.82 -1.33 -17.42
N ARG A 171 10.73 -1.96 -17.86
CA ARG A 171 10.21 -1.80 -19.22
C ARG A 171 8.69 -1.66 -19.21
N GLU A 172 8.16 -1.00 -20.21
CA GLU A 172 6.72 -0.94 -20.43
C GLU A 172 6.26 -2.19 -21.18
N ILE A 173 5.10 -2.68 -20.81
CA ILE A 173 4.36 -3.75 -21.49
C ILE A 173 3.12 -3.10 -22.10
N ILE A 174 2.97 -3.19 -23.42
CA ILE A 174 1.82 -2.61 -24.12
C ILE A 174 0.90 -3.74 -24.56
N PRO A 175 -0.25 -3.93 -23.91
CA PRO A 175 -1.30 -4.83 -24.39
C PRO A 175 -2.13 -4.11 -25.46
N GLY A 176 -1.95 -4.49 -26.72
CA GLY A 176 -2.69 -3.91 -27.84
C GLY A 176 -2.28 -2.47 -28.16
N LYS A 177 -3.13 -1.49 -27.87
CA LYS A 177 -2.82 -0.07 -28.02
C LYS A 177 -2.46 0.56 -26.66
N ARG A 178 -1.56 1.53 -26.69
CA ARG A 178 -1.25 2.33 -25.50
C ARG A 178 -2.47 3.18 -25.14
N GLY A 179 -2.96 3.02 -23.91
CA GLY A 179 -4.06 3.79 -23.34
C GLY A 179 -3.60 4.60 -22.12
N GLU A 180 -4.54 5.13 -21.36
CA GLU A 180 -4.26 5.83 -20.09
C GLU A 180 -3.66 4.88 -19.04
N LEU A 181 -4.13 3.62 -19.01
CA LEU A 181 -3.55 2.55 -18.20
C LEU A 181 -2.29 2.04 -18.86
N ARG A 182 -1.20 2.04 -18.11
CA ARG A 182 0.10 1.56 -18.58
C ARG A 182 0.61 0.46 -17.65
N TYR A 183 1.27 -0.52 -18.24
CA TYR A 183 1.75 -1.72 -17.55
C TYR A 183 3.27 -1.81 -17.63
N TRP A 184 3.88 -2.24 -16.55
CA TRP A 184 5.33 -2.23 -16.39
C TRP A 184 5.83 -3.52 -15.78
N GLN A 185 7.03 -3.91 -16.18
CA GLN A 185 7.80 -4.98 -15.56
C GLN A 185 9.07 -4.39 -14.96
N ILE A 186 9.31 -4.66 -13.69
CA ILE A 186 10.48 -4.20 -12.92
C ILE A 186 11.24 -5.41 -12.42
N THR A 187 12.57 -5.45 -12.58
CA THR A 187 13.38 -6.58 -12.14
C THR A 187 14.79 -6.14 -11.71
N THR A 188 15.48 -7.00 -10.96
CA THR A 188 16.91 -6.86 -10.67
C THR A 188 17.80 -7.37 -11.80
N ASP A 189 17.30 -8.32 -12.59
CA ASP A 189 18.01 -8.91 -13.72
C ASP A 189 17.10 -9.02 -14.94
N SER A 190 17.43 -8.26 -15.99
CA SER A 190 16.64 -8.20 -17.23
C SER A 190 16.75 -9.44 -18.12
N LEU A 191 17.70 -10.35 -17.86
CA LEU A 191 17.89 -11.61 -18.58
C LEU A 191 17.24 -12.79 -17.86
N ALA A 192 17.51 -12.93 -16.56
CA ALA A 192 17.05 -14.07 -15.78
C ALA A 192 15.61 -13.91 -15.27
N LEU A 193 15.13 -12.67 -15.09
CA LEU A 193 13.79 -12.34 -14.56
C LEU A 193 13.45 -13.14 -13.28
N PRO A 194 14.23 -13.02 -12.19
CA PRO A 194 14.02 -13.84 -10.99
C PRO A 194 12.64 -13.55 -10.36
N ASP A 195 11.87 -14.58 -10.03
CA ASP A 195 10.50 -14.46 -9.50
C ASP A 195 10.42 -13.63 -8.22
N ASN A 196 11.41 -13.74 -7.34
CA ASN A 196 11.45 -13.04 -6.06
C ASN A 196 11.80 -11.55 -6.17
N SER A 197 12.22 -11.06 -7.33
CA SER A 197 12.62 -9.68 -7.57
C SER A 197 12.06 -9.08 -8.86
N THR A 198 11.16 -9.80 -9.53
CA THR A 198 10.45 -9.33 -10.72
C THR A 198 9.02 -8.98 -10.34
N TRP A 199 8.65 -7.73 -10.57
CA TRP A 199 7.34 -7.17 -10.23
C TRP A 199 6.62 -6.67 -11.47
N TYR A 200 5.31 -6.77 -11.44
CA TYR A 200 4.43 -6.20 -12.45
C TYR A 200 3.65 -5.05 -11.81
N VAL A 201 3.56 -3.94 -12.51
CA VAL A 201 2.99 -2.70 -12.00
C VAL A 201 2.04 -2.11 -13.04
N MET A 202 0.90 -1.64 -12.60
CA MET A 202 -0.06 -0.88 -13.39
C MET A 202 -0.05 0.58 -12.93
N SER A 203 -0.12 1.51 -13.86
CA SER A 203 -0.18 2.94 -13.54
C SER A 203 -1.23 3.67 -14.36
N LYS A 204 -1.89 4.63 -13.71
CA LYS A 204 -2.68 5.69 -14.35
C LYS A 204 -2.13 7.02 -13.84
N TYR A 205 -1.19 7.55 -14.58
CA TYR A 205 -0.50 8.81 -14.28
C TYR A 205 -0.09 9.45 -15.61
N PRO A 206 -0.54 10.67 -15.90
CA PRO A 206 -0.21 11.35 -17.17
C PRO A 206 1.32 11.45 -17.38
N ASP A 207 1.77 11.13 -18.59
CA ASP A 207 3.16 11.30 -19.05
C ASP A 207 4.25 10.69 -18.17
N ILE A 208 3.90 9.72 -17.31
CA ILE A 208 4.87 9.08 -16.41
C ILE A 208 5.99 8.38 -17.18
N THR A 209 7.21 8.63 -16.79
CA THR A 209 8.40 7.99 -17.35
C THR A 209 8.69 6.64 -16.66
N PRO A 210 9.40 5.71 -17.33
CA PRO A 210 9.81 4.44 -16.71
C PRO A 210 10.55 4.63 -15.39
N ARG A 211 11.44 5.63 -15.31
CA ARG A 211 12.21 5.93 -14.09
C ARG A 211 11.30 6.39 -12.93
N GLU A 212 10.33 7.22 -13.24
CA GLU A 212 9.38 7.69 -12.22
C GLU A 212 8.52 6.55 -11.69
N VAL A 213 7.99 5.67 -12.55
CA VAL A 213 7.26 4.47 -12.10
C VAL A 213 8.12 3.64 -11.16
N GLY A 214 9.37 3.35 -11.54
CA GLY A 214 10.28 2.56 -10.73
C GLY A 214 10.57 3.20 -9.37
N ASN A 215 10.79 4.51 -9.34
CA ASN A 215 11.03 5.26 -8.10
C ASN A 215 9.78 5.36 -7.23
N PHE A 216 8.62 5.69 -7.79
CA PHE A 216 7.36 5.76 -7.03
C PHE A 216 7.00 4.39 -6.44
N TYR A 217 7.05 3.33 -7.24
CA TYR A 217 6.80 1.99 -6.70
C TYR A 217 7.80 1.61 -5.59
N GLY A 218 9.04 2.09 -5.72
CA GLY A 218 10.07 1.94 -4.69
C GLY A 218 9.69 2.54 -3.33
N LEU A 219 8.97 3.69 -3.32
CA LEU A 219 8.54 4.35 -2.07
C LEU A 219 7.60 3.48 -1.22
N ARG A 220 6.87 2.53 -1.82
CA ARG A 220 6.02 1.61 -1.06
C ARG A 220 6.78 0.90 0.07
N THR A 221 8.03 0.53 -0.17
CA THR A 221 8.86 -0.13 0.84
C THR A 221 9.30 0.77 2.00
N TRP A 222 9.15 2.08 1.85
CA TRP A 222 9.43 3.01 2.95
C TRP A 222 8.42 2.86 4.10
N VAL A 223 7.17 2.49 3.78
CA VAL A 223 6.16 2.17 4.80
C VAL A 223 6.53 0.90 5.56
N GLU A 224 7.09 -0.10 4.88
CA GLU A 224 7.58 -1.32 5.53
C GLU A 224 8.63 -0.99 6.59
N TYR A 225 9.51 -0.02 6.32
CA TYR A 225 10.50 0.45 7.29
C TYR A 225 9.84 1.17 8.47
N GLY A 226 8.90 2.10 8.21
CA GLY A 226 8.13 2.80 9.26
C GLY A 226 7.33 1.83 10.14
N LEU A 227 6.66 0.83 9.54
CA LEU A 227 5.96 -0.22 10.28
C LEU A 227 6.91 -1.11 11.09
N LYS A 228 8.10 -1.39 10.56
CA LYS A 228 9.14 -2.15 11.29
C LYS A 228 9.65 -1.37 12.49
N GLN A 229 9.89 -0.08 12.33
CA GLN A 229 10.28 0.81 13.41
C GLN A 229 9.18 0.89 14.47
N SER A 230 7.92 1.09 14.10
CA SER A 230 6.79 1.08 15.03
C SER A 230 6.73 -0.20 15.86
N LYS A 231 6.97 -1.36 15.23
CA LYS A 231 6.91 -2.66 15.93
C LYS A 231 8.10 -2.92 16.83
N ASN A 232 9.29 -2.52 16.43
CA ASN A 232 10.53 -2.89 17.12
C ASN A 232 10.95 -1.85 18.17
N GLU A 233 10.64 -0.57 17.95
CA GLU A 233 11.16 0.54 18.75
C GLU A 233 10.07 1.22 19.59
N LEU A 234 8.84 1.30 19.07
CA LEU A 234 7.73 2.01 19.72
C LEU A 234 6.73 1.09 20.42
N GLY A 235 6.83 -0.23 20.25
CA GLY A 235 5.99 -1.16 20.97
C GLY A 235 4.59 -1.40 20.37
N TRP A 236 4.43 -1.20 19.05
CA TRP A 236 3.15 -1.45 18.37
C TRP A 236 2.48 -2.77 18.75
N ALA A 237 3.25 -3.83 19.01
CA ALA A 237 2.78 -5.16 19.36
C ALA A 237 2.83 -5.47 20.88
N ASP A 238 3.34 -4.55 21.72
CA ASP A 238 3.64 -4.80 23.14
C ASP A 238 2.44 -4.66 24.07
N TYR A 239 1.26 -4.42 23.53
CA TYR A 239 0.05 -4.32 24.31
C TYR A 239 -0.46 -5.68 24.79
N HIS A 240 -1.10 -5.69 25.95
CA HIS A 240 -1.76 -6.85 26.54
C HIS A 240 -3.30 -6.78 26.48
N PHE A 241 -3.84 -5.79 25.80
CA PHE A 241 -5.28 -5.62 25.64
C PHE A 241 -5.86 -6.70 24.73
N THR A 242 -7.11 -7.08 25.01
CA THR A 242 -7.87 -8.03 24.18
C THR A 242 -9.04 -7.36 23.47
N ARG A 243 -9.53 -6.22 23.97
CA ARG A 243 -10.60 -5.45 23.34
C ARG A 243 -10.01 -4.54 22.26
N TYR A 244 -10.61 -4.54 21.09
CA TYR A 244 -10.14 -3.76 19.96
C TYR A 244 -10.06 -2.25 20.25
N GLN A 245 -11.04 -1.68 20.94
CA GLN A 245 -11.04 -0.26 21.29
C GLN A 245 -9.80 0.19 22.09
N ASP A 246 -9.30 -0.69 22.97
CA ASP A 246 -8.10 -0.38 23.77
C ASP A 246 -6.84 -0.52 22.90
N ILE A 247 -6.83 -1.49 21.98
CA ILE A 247 -5.76 -1.68 20.98
C ILE A 247 -5.70 -0.49 20.03
N GLU A 248 -6.83 -0.02 19.53
CA GLU A 248 -6.92 1.13 18.65
C GLU A 248 -6.37 2.40 19.31
N ARG A 249 -6.71 2.62 20.59
CA ARG A 249 -6.15 3.75 21.36
C ARG A 249 -4.64 3.65 21.52
N TRP A 250 -4.12 2.45 21.74
CA TRP A 250 -2.69 2.20 21.81
C TRP A 250 -2.01 2.55 20.50
N TRP A 251 -2.51 2.07 19.38
CA TRP A 251 -1.96 2.38 18.06
C TRP A 251 -2.06 3.86 17.70
N GLU A 252 -3.10 4.57 18.12
CA GLU A 252 -3.18 6.03 17.94
C GLU A 252 -2.09 6.78 18.75
N ILE A 253 -1.72 6.29 19.93
CA ILE A 253 -0.59 6.84 20.71
C ILE A 253 0.71 6.60 19.95
N GLU A 254 0.94 5.38 19.48
CA GLU A 254 2.13 5.02 18.69
C GLU A 254 2.26 5.88 17.42
N CYS A 255 1.16 6.04 16.69
CA CYS A 255 1.13 6.91 15.52
C CYS A 255 1.46 8.38 15.85
N LYS A 256 1.17 8.83 17.06
CA LYS A 256 1.55 10.17 17.51
C LYS A 256 3.04 10.24 17.84
N CYS A 257 3.59 9.26 18.53
CA CYS A 257 5.02 9.22 18.84
C CYS A 257 5.92 9.21 17.58
N LEU A 258 5.46 8.59 16.49
CA LEU A 258 6.16 8.63 15.19
C LEU A 258 6.24 10.02 14.54
N LEU A 259 5.45 10.98 14.99
CA LEU A 259 5.47 12.35 14.47
C LEU A 259 6.31 13.29 15.33
N ASP A 260 6.54 12.94 16.58
CA ASP A 260 7.24 13.77 17.57
C ASP A 260 8.77 13.44 17.62
N GLY A 261 9.21 12.36 16.95
CA GLY A 261 10.63 11.94 16.83
C GLY A 261 11.20 12.22 15.44
#